data_e75d72c28214ffc70eecf58ce0b093a0
#
_entry.id   e75d72c28214ffc70eecf58ce0b093a0
#
_cell.length_a   1.000
_cell.length_b   1.000
_cell.length_c   1.000
_cell.angle_alpha   90.00
_cell.angle_beta   90.00
_cell.angle_gamma   90.00
#
_symmetry.space_group_name_H-M   'P 1'
#
loop_
_entity.id
_entity.type
_entity.pdbx_description
1 polymer ?
#
loop_
_entity_poly.entity_id
_entity_poly.type
_entity_poly.pdbx_seq_one_letter_code
_entity_poly.pdbx_strand_id
1 'polypeptide(L)'
;MSGADAVNALRPFYFAVHPDFFGQHPREREVNENSLKRLNGYLDNLQKPGSCSVQPMKLTFYVRDTKDSSDVQPDLFTSGFRSVSFTLHTNDVLSTVMNVLKSCSLPMEHMRGMEASTETSGGPPDAGVPFYRPIKWDKSYYTFTGFRDPEEELQQARRVELTLSSWLRNNEPKATKKHVASLPRREELDRLKKELCHKFDLDDIRWQRSWGVAHRCCQLQSLSRLSQQNPEALIHLQGHTVVFADQSGMNASGHVMLGTMDVHHQWTKLFEQLSSYRSLQQQTDWLKERISLLLGGTQVIHVERLGPVRPIAEHYSTLSTFYRSLMSSPLRLHPRSLQGTTMLLENDRSNPSLHELGHFIIPTNCDPSKLQVFLQSHAPEARQRTQRKIQLQVEEEAVMKLCLQNLSLRSLSKEPSVSSSQMVQCCKRLVEQRYPLLQGLHICVSHFYSVMQDGDMCLPWDWKTLYPVAGNAK
;
A
#
# COMPACT_ATOMS: atom_id res chain seq x y z
N MET A 1 39.68 8.55 4.90
CA MET A 1 38.76 7.72 4.08
C MET A 1 38.10 8.61 3.06
N SER A 2 38.23 8.31 1.76
CA SER A 2 37.58 9.10 0.71
C SER A 2 36.06 8.77 0.67
N GLY A 3 35.27 9.65 0.04
CA GLY A 3 33.82 9.38 -0.10
C GLY A 3 33.49 8.09 -0.87
N ALA A 4 34.33 7.76 -1.85
CA ALA A 4 34.19 6.52 -2.62
C ALA A 4 34.48 5.27 -1.77
N ASP A 5 35.44 5.34 -0.87
CA ASP A 5 35.77 4.26 0.05
C ASP A 5 34.66 4.03 1.09
N ALA A 6 34.07 5.13 1.59
CA ALA A 6 32.94 5.06 2.53
C ALA A 6 31.71 4.39 1.90
N VAL A 7 31.39 4.72 0.65
CA VAL A 7 30.27 4.10 -0.09
C VAL A 7 30.55 2.62 -0.34
N ASN A 8 31.79 2.25 -0.72
CA ASN A 8 32.15 0.85 -0.91
C ASN A 8 32.12 0.05 0.40
N ALA A 9 32.57 0.63 1.51
CA ALA A 9 32.51 0.00 2.82
C ALA A 9 31.08 -0.19 3.33
N LEU A 10 30.17 0.73 3.03
CA LEU A 10 28.75 0.65 3.37
C LEU A 10 27.90 -0.20 2.40
N ARG A 11 28.49 -0.79 1.37
CA ARG A 11 27.75 -1.59 0.39
C ARG A 11 26.90 -2.70 1.02
N PRO A 12 27.39 -3.52 1.97
CA PRO A 12 26.55 -4.52 2.64
C PRO A 12 25.37 -3.91 3.38
N PHE A 13 25.56 -2.72 3.97
CA PHE A 13 24.49 -1.99 4.65
C PHE A 13 23.41 -1.52 3.65
N TYR A 14 23.81 -0.92 2.54
CA TYR A 14 22.86 -0.49 1.52
C TYR A 14 22.01 -1.66 0.99
N PHE A 15 22.60 -2.83 0.77
CA PHE A 15 21.86 -4.02 0.37
C PHE A 15 20.86 -4.52 1.44
N ALA A 16 21.18 -4.35 2.72
CA ALA A 16 20.34 -4.80 3.81
C ALA A 16 19.14 -3.87 4.08
N VAL A 17 19.24 -2.56 3.74
CA VAL A 17 18.23 -1.53 4.06
C VAL A 17 17.61 -0.88 2.84
N HIS A 18 17.92 -1.31 1.61
CA HIS A 18 17.44 -0.64 0.40
C HIS A 18 15.92 -0.64 0.31
N PRO A 19 15.28 0.53 0.07
CA PRO A 19 13.82 0.65 0.05
C PRO A 19 13.10 -0.30 -0.92
N ASP A 20 13.76 -0.72 -2.01
CA ASP A 20 13.17 -1.61 -3.01
C ASP A 20 12.91 -3.02 -2.46
N PHE A 21 13.65 -3.46 -1.45
CA PHE A 21 13.39 -4.74 -0.79
C PHE A 21 12.19 -4.71 0.17
N PHE A 22 11.67 -3.52 0.45
CA PHE A 22 10.53 -3.29 1.34
C PHE A 22 9.25 -2.93 0.57
N GLY A 23 9.13 -3.36 -0.69
CA GLY A 23 7.98 -3.02 -1.55
C GLY A 23 6.62 -3.40 -0.97
N GLN A 24 6.57 -4.46 -0.15
CA GLN A 24 5.35 -4.92 0.52
C GLN A 24 5.15 -4.31 1.93
N HIS A 25 6.12 -3.53 2.41
CA HIS A 25 6.13 -2.93 3.74
C HIS A 25 6.30 -1.40 3.61
N PRO A 26 5.25 -0.66 3.27
CA PRO A 26 5.34 0.77 2.93
C PRO A 26 5.86 1.63 4.09
N ARG A 27 5.55 1.27 5.34
CA ARG A 27 6.01 1.98 6.53
C ARG A 27 7.52 1.80 6.73
N GLU A 28 8.00 0.58 6.67
CA GLU A 28 9.41 0.22 6.82
C GLU A 28 10.24 0.81 5.68
N ARG A 29 9.69 0.77 4.47
CA ARG A 29 10.28 1.41 3.27
C ARG A 29 10.45 2.90 3.46
N GLU A 30 9.42 3.61 3.91
CA GLU A 30 9.45 5.06 4.13
C GLU A 30 10.48 5.44 5.20
N VAL A 31 10.52 4.68 6.32
CA VAL A 31 11.50 4.89 7.39
C VAL A 31 12.92 4.71 6.87
N ASN A 32 13.19 3.63 6.12
CA ASN A 32 14.51 3.38 5.54
C ASN A 32 14.90 4.45 4.53
N GLU A 33 14.00 4.87 3.65
CA GLU A 33 14.24 5.92 2.66
C GLU A 33 14.60 7.24 3.34
N ASN A 34 13.86 7.66 4.36
CA ASN A 34 14.13 8.89 5.10
C ASN A 34 15.45 8.81 5.89
N SER A 35 15.71 7.67 6.51
CA SER A 35 16.95 7.47 7.27
C SER A 35 18.18 7.39 6.37
N LEU A 36 18.09 6.78 5.17
CA LEU A 36 19.14 6.78 4.17
C LEU A 36 19.47 8.19 3.65
N LYS A 37 18.45 9.02 3.38
CA LYS A 37 18.64 10.42 2.98
C LYS A 37 19.45 11.19 4.04
N ARG A 38 19.08 11.02 5.30
CA ARG A 38 19.78 11.67 6.43
C ARG A 38 21.21 11.16 6.63
N LEU A 39 21.42 9.83 6.53
CA LEU A 39 22.76 9.23 6.63
C LEU A 39 23.69 9.75 5.52
N ASN A 40 23.23 9.79 4.28
CA ASN A 40 24.00 10.28 3.16
C ASN A 40 24.34 11.77 3.33
N GLY A 41 23.38 12.59 3.74
CA GLY A 41 23.63 14.00 4.06
C GLY A 41 24.64 14.19 5.19
N TYR A 42 24.61 13.32 6.21
CA TYR A 42 25.58 13.33 7.30
C TYR A 42 27.00 13.00 6.80
N LEU A 43 27.16 11.95 6.00
CA LEU A 43 28.43 11.54 5.41
C LEU A 43 29.00 12.60 4.45
N ASP A 44 28.16 13.21 3.62
CA ASP A 44 28.55 14.30 2.72
C ASP A 44 29.06 15.53 3.49
N ASN A 45 28.49 15.79 4.66
CA ASN A 45 28.95 16.89 5.51
C ASN A 45 30.30 16.62 6.16
N LEU A 46 30.55 15.38 6.60
CA LEU A 46 31.82 14.98 7.15
C LEU A 46 32.99 15.09 6.13
N GLN A 47 32.66 15.07 4.84
CA GLN A 47 33.66 15.18 3.75
C GLN A 47 33.96 16.62 3.33
N LYS A 48 33.15 17.62 3.77
CA LYS A 48 33.41 19.01 3.39
C LYS A 48 34.47 19.63 4.30
N PRO A 49 35.56 20.20 3.74
CA PRO A 49 36.56 20.89 4.54
C PRO A 49 35.94 22.13 5.19
N GLY A 50 36.07 22.23 6.50
CA GLY A 50 35.57 23.39 7.26
C GLY A 50 34.20 23.23 7.90
N SER A 51 33.61 22.02 7.92
CA SER A 51 32.34 21.76 8.60
C SER A 51 32.54 21.85 10.11
N CYS A 52 31.92 22.85 10.73
CA CYS A 52 31.77 22.97 12.18
C CYS A 52 30.86 21.83 12.70
N SER A 53 31.23 21.29 13.87
CA SER A 53 30.50 20.36 14.76
C SER A 53 29.16 19.84 14.21
N VAL A 54 29.18 18.60 13.72
CA VAL A 54 27.96 17.92 13.27
C VAL A 54 27.11 17.57 14.49
N GLN A 55 25.85 18.00 14.51
CA GLN A 55 24.93 17.70 15.61
C GLN A 55 24.62 16.19 15.65
N PRO A 56 24.46 15.60 16.86
CA PRO A 56 24.09 14.20 17.01
C PRO A 56 22.77 13.89 16.28
N MET A 57 22.75 12.84 15.48
CA MET A 57 21.59 12.48 14.68
C MET A 57 21.15 11.03 14.99
N LYS A 58 19.94 10.84 15.48
CA LYS A 58 19.35 9.51 15.70
C LYS A 58 18.71 9.01 14.38
N LEU A 59 19.08 7.80 13.99
CA LEU A 59 18.54 7.13 12.80
C LEU A 59 17.95 5.77 13.19
N THR A 60 16.90 5.37 12.48
CA THR A 60 16.25 4.06 12.63
C THR A 60 16.18 3.42 11.27
N PHE A 61 16.60 2.15 11.18
CA PHE A 61 16.53 1.34 9.97
C PHE A 61 15.87 0.00 10.24
N TYR A 62 15.13 -0.47 9.28
CA TYR A 62 14.70 -1.87 9.20
C TYR A 62 15.70 -2.64 8.36
N VAL A 63 16.35 -3.63 8.96
CA VAL A 63 17.43 -4.42 8.34
C VAL A 63 16.88 -5.79 8.01
N ARG A 64 17.10 -6.26 6.78
CA ARG A 64 16.77 -7.61 6.37
C ARG A 64 17.82 -8.58 6.92
N ASP A 65 17.39 -9.63 7.60
CA ASP A 65 18.26 -10.71 8.03
C ASP A 65 18.65 -11.57 6.83
N THR A 66 19.92 -11.49 6.42
CA THR A 66 20.51 -12.25 5.29
C THR A 66 21.16 -13.56 5.75
N LYS A 67 20.79 -14.10 6.90
CA LYS A 67 21.33 -15.39 7.32
C LYS A 67 20.60 -16.51 6.61
N ASP A 68 21.27 -17.12 5.63
CA ASP A 68 21.03 -18.49 5.17
C ASP A 68 21.29 -19.44 6.34
N SER A 69 20.32 -19.66 7.18
CA SER A 69 20.31 -20.77 8.15
C SER A 69 19.24 -21.77 7.70
N SER A 70 19.66 -22.72 6.92
CA SER A 70 19.03 -24.01 6.76
C SER A 70 19.01 -24.75 8.08
N ASP A 71 18.06 -24.53 8.97
CA ASP A 71 17.71 -25.41 10.09
C ASP A 71 17.03 -24.66 11.26
N VAL A 72 15.98 -23.89 10.98
CA VAL A 72 14.98 -23.59 12.01
C VAL A 72 13.64 -23.37 11.28
N GLN A 73 12.62 -24.11 11.70
CA GLN A 73 11.24 -23.90 11.25
C GLN A 73 10.86 -22.42 11.33
N PRO A 74 10.30 -21.83 10.29
CA PRO A 74 9.87 -20.43 10.35
C PRO A 74 8.66 -20.33 11.27
N ASP A 75 8.85 -19.73 12.43
CA ASP A 75 7.75 -19.20 13.23
C ASP A 75 6.95 -18.20 12.38
N LEU A 76 5.68 -18.43 12.27
CA LEU A 76 4.72 -17.82 11.32
C LEU A 76 4.44 -16.32 11.55
N PHE A 77 5.19 -15.61 12.44
CA PHE A 77 4.83 -14.26 12.91
C PHE A 77 5.96 -13.22 12.94
N THR A 78 7.15 -13.52 12.46
CA THR A 78 8.21 -12.51 12.36
C THR A 78 8.31 -12.03 10.90
N SER A 79 7.87 -10.80 10.68
CA SER A 79 8.33 -10.04 9.50
C SER A 79 9.86 -10.11 9.52
N GLY A 80 10.50 -10.74 8.53
CA GLY A 80 11.95 -10.99 8.50
C GLY A 80 12.84 -9.72 8.47
N PHE A 81 12.42 -8.69 9.21
CA PHE A 81 13.07 -7.39 9.35
C PHE A 81 13.29 -7.06 10.82
N ARG A 82 14.53 -6.71 11.13
CA ARG A 82 14.93 -6.24 12.46
C ARG A 82 15.00 -4.73 12.47
N SER A 83 14.35 -4.06 13.41
CA SER A 83 14.50 -2.63 13.64
C SER A 83 15.78 -2.34 14.40
N VAL A 84 16.61 -1.45 13.86
CA VAL A 84 17.89 -1.02 14.45
C VAL A 84 17.89 0.49 14.56
N SER A 85 18.09 1.01 15.76
CA SER A 85 18.24 2.46 16.01
C SER A 85 19.61 2.76 16.59
N PHE A 86 20.28 3.76 16.04
CA PHE A 86 21.58 4.23 16.52
C PHE A 86 21.69 5.74 16.36
N THR A 87 22.65 6.33 17.09
CA THR A 87 22.93 7.77 17.02
C THR A 87 24.32 8.02 16.46
N LEU A 88 24.40 8.89 15.46
CA LEU A 88 25.66 9.36 14.88
C LEU A 88 26.14 10.59 15.65
N HIS A 89 27.36 10.59 16.14
CA HIS A 89 28.00 11.73 16.88
C HIS A 89 29.46 11.91 16.53
N THR A 90 29.98 11.12 15.60
CA THR A 90 31.40 11.15 15.25
C THR A 90 31.65 12.15 14.13
N ASN A 91 32.74 12.93 14.24
CA ASN A 91 33.16 13.87 13.23
C ASN A 91 34.11 13.20 12.17
N ASP A 92 34.24 11.89 12.21
CA ASP A 92 35.09 11.12 11.30
C ASP A 92 34.30 10.12 10.50
N VAL A 93 34.54 10.08 9.18
CA VAL A 93 33.84 9.21 8.23
C VAL A 93 34.08 7.74 8.55
N LEU A 94 35.32 7.34 8.88
CA LEU A 94 35.67 5.95 9.18
C LEU A 94 34.92 5.44 10.42
N SER A 95 34.93 6.21 11.50
CA SER A 95 34.22 5.91 12.75
C SER A 95 32.72 5.84 12.54
N THR A 96 32.17 6.70 11.68
CA THR A 96 30.75 6.69 11.32
C THR A 96 30.36 5.41 10.57
N VAL A 97 31.16 5.02 9.56
CA VAL A 97 30.95 3.79 8.78
C VAL A 97 31.04 2.55 9.68
N MET A 98 32.05 2.50 10.56
CA MET A 98 32.18 1.39 11.52
C MET A 98 30.99 1.30 12.48
N ASN A 99 30.51 2.43 12.98
CA ASN A 99 29.35 2.48 13.87
C ASN A 99 28.08 1.95 13.18
N VAL A 100 27.83 2.36 11.92
CA VAL A 100 26.69 1.91 11.12
C VAL A 100 26.74 0.39 10.91
N LEU A 101 27.86 -0.15 10.43
CA LEU A 101 28.01 -1.59 10.18
C LEU A 101 27.89 -2.41 11.45
N LYS A 102 28.51 -1.96 12.55
CA LYS A 102 28.46 -2.63 13.87
C LYS A 102 27.05 -2.62 14.43
N SER A 103 26.35 -1.49 14.37
CA SER A 103 24.97 -1.37 14.87
C SER A 103 24.01 -2.27 14.12
N CYS A 104 24.24 -2.48 12.82
CA CYS A 104 23.44 -3.37 11.98
C CYS A 104 23.91 -4.84 11.99
N SER A 105 24.95 -5.17 12.75
CA SER A 105 25.56 -6.53 12.82
C SER A 105 25.95 -7.08 11.44
N LEU A 106 26.49 -6.20 10.58
CA LEU A 106 26.91 -6.53 9.21
C LEU A 106 28.43 -6.84 9.17
N PRO A 107 28.88 -7.67 8.20
CA PRO A 107 30.27 -8.06 8.09
C PRO A 107 31.15 -6.84 7.76
N MET A 108 32.31 -6.72 8.42
CA MET A 108 33.30 -5.66 8.26
C MET A 108 34.50 -6.11 7.40
N GLU A 109 34.35 -7.15 6.59
CA GLU A 109 35.45 -7.78 5.83
C GLU A 109 36.09 -6.80 4.83
N HIS A 110 35.34 -5.88 4.27
CA HIS A 110 35.82 -4.86 3.34
C HIS A 110 36.64 -3.76 4.01
N MET A 111 36.71 -3.72 5.35
CA MET A 111 37.49 -2.72 6.10
C MET A 111 38.88 -3.20 6.47
N ARG A 112 39.14 -4.52 6.50
CA ARG A 112 40.46 -5.10 6.90
C ARG A 112 41.63 -4.74 5.98
N GLY A 113 41.36 -4.26 4.76
CA GLY A 113 42.38 -3.79 3.83
C GLY A 113 42.73 -2.31 3.97
N MET A 114 41.98 -1.53 4.74
CA MET A 114 42.13 -0.06 4.81
C MET A 114 42.91 0.45 6.03
N GLU A 115 43.12 -0.39 7.06
CA GLU A 115 43.94 -0.01 8.23
C GLU A 115 45.45 -0.04 7.97
N ALA A 116 45.91 -0.60 6.83
CA ALA A 116 47.34 -0.78 6.52
C ALA A 116 47.93 0.30 5.61
N SER A 117 47.22 1.35 5.25
CA SER A 117 47.71 2.41 4.35
C SER A 117 47.69 3.81 4.96
N THR A 118 48.18 3.94 6.19
CA THR A 118 48.50 5.25 6.80
C THR A 118 50.00 5.40 6.92
N GLU A 119 50.71 5.45 5.80
CA GLU A 119 52.02 6.16 5.71
C GLU A 119 52.39 6.46 4.24
N THR A 120 52.71 7.77 4.05
CA THR A 120 53.46 8.38 2.93
C THR A 120 52.85 8.34 1.52
N SER A 121 52.36 9.46 1.03
CA SER A 121 53.09 10.33 0.11
C SER A 121 52.20 11.46 -0.44
N GLY A 122 52.72 12.69 -0.36
CA GLY A 122 52.11 13.85 -0.96
C GLY A 122 52.28 13.83 -2.49
N GLY A 123 51.14 13.99 -3.19
CA GLY A 123 51.06 14.31 -4.60
C GLY A 123 49.88 15.24 -4.82
N PRO A 124 49.95 16.20 -5.77
CA PRO A 124 48.91 17.20 -5.95
C PRO A 124 47.57 16.57 -6.43
N PRO A 125 46.42 17.18 -6.14
CA PRO A 125 45.11 16.63 -6.50
C PRO A 125 44.93 16.67 -8.01
N ASP A 126 44.84 15.50 -8.60
CA ASP A 126 44.48 15.36 -10.01
C ASP A 126 42.97 15.61 -10.16
N ALA A 127 42.68 16.58 -11.01
CA ALA A 127 41.31 16.99 -11.31
C ALA A 127 40.69 15.99 -12.28
N GLY A 128 39.55 15.42 -11.88
CA GLY A 128 38.58 14.95 -12.86
C GLY A 128 38.45 13.46 -13.12
N VAL A 129 38.23 12.66 -12.09
CA VAL A 129 37.61 11.35 -12.32
C VAL A 129 36.09 11.50 -12.06
N PRO A 130 35.23 11.30 -13.06
CA PRO A 130 33.78 11.38 -12.83
C PRO A 130 33.35 10.29 -11.86
N PHE A 131 32.70 10.71 -10.80
CA PHE A 131 32.15 9.84 -9.77
C PHE A 131 31.19 8.83 -10.43
N TYR A 132 31.61 7.58 -10.58
CA TYR A 132 30.77 6.51 -11.12
C TYR A 132 29.69 6.11 -10.10
N ARG A 133 28.45 6.50 -10.33
CA ARG A 133 27.30 6.12 -9.52
C ARG A 133 26.76 4.78 -10.04
N PRO A 134 26.83 3.69 -9.28
CA PRO A 134 26.33 2.39 -9.74
C PRO A 134 24.80 2.27 -9.81
N ILE A 135 24.05 3.30 -9.35
CA ILE A 135 22.59 3.33 -9.35
C ILE A 135 22.16 4.57 -10.12
N LYS A 136 21.48 4.39 -11.26
CA LYS A 136 20.83 5.48 -12.00
C LYS A 136 19.60 5.97 -11.23
N TRP A 137 19.82 6.82 -10.25
CA TRP A 137 18.74 7.56 -9.62
C TRP A 137 18.47 8.81 -10.47
N ASP A 138 17.20 9.17 -10.62
CA ASP A 138 16.81 10.38 -11.33
C ASP A 138 17.46 11.61 -10.67
N LYS A 139 18.00 12.53 -11.49
CA LYS A 139 18.69 13.75 -11.00
C LYS A 139 17.81 14.61 -10.08
N SER A 140 16.49 14.54 -10.22
CA SER A 140 15.54 15.21 -9.32
C SER A 140 15.61 14.69 -7.88
N TYR A 141 16.08 13.46 -7.65
CA TYR A 141 16.30 12.90 -6.32
C TYR A 141 17.56 13.45 -5.62
N TYR A 142 18.50 14.01 -6.36
CA TYR A 142 19.80 14.47 -5.86
C TYR A 142 19.97 15.99 -5.78
N THR A 143 18.96 16.75 -6.11
CA THR A 143 18.92 18.21 -5.86
C THR A 143 18.71 18.55 -4.40
N PHE A 144 18.77 17.55 -3.51
CA PHE A 144 18.79 17.76 -2.07
C PHE A 144 20.21 18.22 -1.65
N THR A 145 20.56 19.41 -2.05
CA THR A 145 21.78 20.08 -1.61
C THR A 145 21.53 20.78 -0.30
N GLY A 146 21.92 20.14 0.78
CA GLY A 146 22.37 20.77 1.99
C GLY A 146 21.35 21.53 2.85
N PHE A 147 21.16 21.05 4.05
CA PHE A 147 20.83 21.83 5.26
C PHE A 147 19.56 22.67 5.32
N ARG A 148 18.56 22.41 4.50
CA ARG A 148 17.21 22.87 4.81
C ARG A 148 16.50 21.79 5.60
N ASP A 149 15.86 22.20 6.70
CA ASP A 149 14.99 21.32 7.44
C ASP A 149 13.96 20.73 6.46
N PRO A 150 13.80 19.40 6.41
CA PRO A 150 12.77 18.76 5.57
C PRO A 150 11.37 19.36 5.78
N GLU A 151 11.12 19.89 6.98
CA GLU A 151 9.89 20.58 7.31
C GLU A 151 9.81 21.97 6.66
N GLU A 152 10.93 22.70 6.56
CA GLU A 152 10.99 23.96 5.81
C GLU A 152 10.89 23.75 4.30
N GLU A 153 11.47 22.69 3.77
CA GLU A 153 11.31 22.33 2.34
C GLU A 153 9.88 21.89 2.04
N LEU A 154 9.26 21.12 2.93
CA LEU A 154 7.86 20.75 2.80
C LEU A 154 6.94 21.99 2.91
N GLN A 155 7.24 22.92 3.81
CA GLN A 155 6.53 24.19 3.93
C GLN A 155 6.77 25.10 2.72
N GLN A 156 7.98 25.10 2.16
CA GLN A 156 8.30 25.88 0.96
C GLN A 156 7.71 25.25 -0.30
N ALA A 157 7.67 23.91 -0.40
CA ALA A 157 6.93 23.18 -1.43
C ALA A 157 5.41 23.41 -1.31
N ARG A 158 4.88 23.47 -0.09
CA ARG A 158 3.48 23.87 0.19
C ARG A 158 3.20 25.35 -0.16
N ARG A 159 4.17 26.23 -0.05
CA ARG A 159 4.02 27.65 -0.47
C ARG A 159 3.94 27.81 -1.99
N VAL A 160 4.52 26.89 -2.75
CA VAL A 160 4.41 26.81 -4.22
C VAL A 160 3.42 25.72 -4.59
N GLU A 161 2.28 25.65 -3.90
CA GLU A 161 1.25 24.69 -4.25
C GLU A 161 0.74 24.95 -5.68
N LEU A 162 0.91 23.95 -6.53
CA LEU A 162 0.41 23.98 -7.89
C LEU A 162 -1.12 24.12 -7.86
N THR A 163 -1.64 25.11 -8.55
CA THR A 163 -3.09 25.17 -8.77
C THR A 163 -3.47 24.10 -9.80
N LEU A 164 -4.70 23.60 -9.72
CA LEU A 164 -5.19 22.61 -10.70
C LEU A 164 -5.02 23.12 -12.15
N SER A 165 -5.32 24.38 -12.42
CA SER A 165 -5.17 25.00 -13.75
C SER A 165 -3.73 24.97 -14.26
N SER A 166 -2.76 25.35 -13.43
CA SER A 166 -1.35 25.37 -13.83
C SER A 166 -0.81 23.96 -14.05
N TRP A 167 -1.20 23.03 -13.19
CA TRP A 167 -0.80 21.63 -13.30
C TRP A 167 -1.37 20.98 -14.57
N LEU A 168 -2.67 21.19 -14.87
CA LEU A 168 -3.31 20.67 -16.07
C LEU A 168 -2.63 21.17 -17.34
N ARG A 169 -2.38 22.49 -17.46
CA ARG A 169 -1.69 23.04 -18.65
C ARG A 169 -0.36 22.38 -18.92
N ASN A 170 0.40 22.04 -17.88
CA ASN A 170 1.73 21.45 -18.02
C ASN A 170 1.70 19.95 -18.28
N ASN A 171 0.64 19.24 -17.86
CA ASN A 171 0.62 17.79 -17.82
C ASN A 171 -0.43 17.15 -18.74
N GLU A 172 -1.51 17.86 -19.12
CA GLU A 172 -2.52 17.36 -20.05
C GLU A 172 -1.91 16.86 -21.37
N PRO A 173 -0.99 17.60 -22.06
CA PRO A 173 -0.41 17.11 -23.31
C PRO A 173 0.40 15.81 -23.13
N LYS A 174 1.06 15.67 -21.98
CA LYS A 174 1.81 14.44 -21.64
C LYS A 174 0.86 13.28 -21.35
N ALA A 175 -0.23 13.55 -20.64
CA ALA A 175 -1.26 12.55 -20.32
C ALA A 175 -1.94 12.05 -21.60
N THR A 176 -2.35 12.95 -22.47
CA THR A 176 -2.96 12.63 -23.76
C THR A 176 -2.02 11.80 -24.64
N LYS A 177 -0.75 12.18 -24.76
CA LYS A 177 0.24 11.39 -25.51
C LYS A 177 0.40 9.98 -24.95
N LYS A 178 0.54 9.84 -23.64
CA LYS A 178 0.63 8.53 -22.97
C LYS A 178 -0.65 7.71 -23.13
N HIS A 179 -1.80 8.37 -23.03
CA HIS A 179 -3.09 7.72 -23.20
C HIS A 179 -3.23 7.13 -24.61
N VAL A 180 -2.95 7.91 -25.66
CA VAL A 180 -2.97 7.42 -27.05
C VAL A 180 -2.02 6.24 -27.24
N ALA A 181 -0.82 6.30 -26.69
CA ALA A 181 0.13 5.20 -26.75
C ALA A 181 -0.34 3.94 -25.98
N SER A 182 -1.21 4.09 -24.97
CA SER A 182 -1.74 2.98 -24.17
C SER A 182 -3.01 2.34 -24.76
N LEU A 183 -3.68 2.98 -25.71
CA LEU A 183 -4.96 2.52 -26.30
C LEU A 183 -4.94 1.06 -26.77
N PRO A 184 -3.97 0.59 -27.57
CA PRO A 184 -3.96 -0.80 -28.03
C PRO A 184 -3.87 -1.79 -26.88
N ARG A 185 -3.13 -1.45 -25.82
CA ARG A 185 -3.01 -2.30 -24.61
C ARG A 185 -4.27 -2.27 -23.77
N ARG A 186 -5.01 -1.17 -23.74
CA ARG A 186 -6.31 -1.08 -23.05
C ARG A 186 -7.35 -1.94 -23.73
N GLU A 187 -7.43 -1.87 -25.06
CA GLU A 187 -8.32 -2.72 -25.86
C GLU A 187 -7.98 -4.21 -25.68
N GLU A 188 -6.71 -4.55 -25.69
CA GLU A 188 -6.25 -5.91 -25.44
C GLU A 188 -6.59 -6.38 -24.01
N LEU A 189 -6.44 -5.52 -23.01
CA LEU A 189 -6.81 -5.82 -21.62
C LEU A 189 -8.30 -6.15 -21.51
N ASP A 190 -9.15 -5.31 -22.10
CA ASP A 190 -10.60 -5.49 -22.08
C ASP A 190 -11.03 -6.75 -22.86
N ARG A 191 -10.39 -7.02 -23.99
CA ARG A 191 -10.61 -8.22 -24.79
C ARG A 191 -10.26 -9.48 -24.00
N LEU A 192 -9.04 -9.55 -23.44
CA LEU A 192 -8.57 -10.70 -22.67
C LEU A 192 -9.42 -10.92 -21.40
N LYS A 193 -9.80 -9.86 -20.71
CA LYS A 193 -10.65 -9.96 -19.52
C LYS A 193 -12.00 -10.57 -19.87
N LYS A 194 -12.67 -10.06 -20.92
CA LYS A 194 -13.97 -10.58 -21.39
C LYS A 194 -13.88 -12.01 -21.87
N GLU A 195 -12.84 -12.35 -22.65
CA GLU A 195 -12.60 -13.68 -23.17
C GLU A 195 -12.42 -14.71 -22.04
N LEU A 196 -11.58 -14.39 -21.04
CA LEU A 196 -11.33 -15.27 -19.90
C LEU A 196 -12.56 -15.42 -19.01
N CYS A 197 -13.28 -14.33 -18.71
CA CYS A 197 -14.51 -14.39 -17.94
C CYS A 197 -15.55 -15.27 -18.64
N HIS A 198 -15.74 -15.11 -19.94
CA HIS A 198 -16.70 -15.91 -20.70
C HIS A 198 -16.26 -17.37 -20.83
N LYS A 199 -14.97 -17.63 -21.12
CA LYS A 199 -14.43 -19.00 -21.32
C LYS A 199 -14.54 -19.87 -20.09
N PHE A 200 -14.33 -19.31 -18.89
CA PHE A 200 -14.30 -20.04 -17.62
C PHE A 200 -15.49 -19.74 -16.72
N ASP A 201 -16.47 -19.01 -17.22
CA ASP A 201 -17.67 -18.61 -16.46
C ASP A 201 -17.28 -17.98 -15.12
N LEU A 202 -16.34 -17.00 -15.15
CA LEU A 202 -15.92 -16.24 -13.99
C LEU A 202 -16.87 -15.10 -13.73
N ASP A 203 -17.16 -14.83 -12.45
CA ASP A 203 -17.96 -13.66 -12.08
C ASP A 203 -17.25 -12.34 -12.46
N ASP A 204 -15.95 -12.23 -12.17
CA ASP A 204 -15.14 -11.05 -12.53
C ASP A 204 -13.63 -11.35 -12.39
N ILE A 205 -12.82 -10.49 -13.01
CA ILE A 205 -11.37 -10.45 -12.79
C ILE A 205 -11.00 -9.08 -12.28
N ARG A 206 -10.31 -9.01 -11.13
CA ARG A 206 -9.93 -7.78 -10.43
C ARG A 206 -8.45 -7.75 -10.11
N TRP A 207 -7.98 -6.59 -9.70
CA TRP A 207 -6.62 -6.35 -9.22
C TRP A 207 -6.66 -5.70 -7.86
N GLN A 208 -5.91 -6.23 -6.92
CA GLN A 208 -5.80 -5.68 -5.57
C GLN A 208 -5.15 -4.29 -5.58
N ARG A 209 -4.19 -4.08 -6.50
CA ARG A 209 -3.46 -2.82 -6.65
C ARG A 209 -3.71 -2.19 -8.01
N SER A 210 -3.52 -0.86 -8.07
CA SER A 210 -3.59 -0.08 -9.31
C SER A 210 -2.35 -0.29 -10.19
N TRP A 211 -2.18 -1.50 -10.73
CA TRP A 211 -1.12 -1.81 -11.69
C TRP A 211 -1.38 -1.12 -13.03
N GLY A 212 -0.31 -0.74 -13.74
CA GLY A 212 -0.41 -0.22 -15.10
C GLY A 212 -1.01 -1.25 -16.08
N VAL A 213 -1.64 -0.76 -17.14
CA VAL A 213 -2.34 -1.59 -18.15
C VAL A 213 -1.45 -2.69 -18.73
N ALA A 214 -0.18 -2.37 -19.02
CA ALA A 214 0.77 -3.35 -19.57
C ALA A 214 0.98 -4.54 -18.63
N HIS A 215 1.12 -4.28 -17.34
CA HIS A 215 1.30 -5.33 -16.33
C HIS A 215 0.04 -6.21 -16.20
N ARG A 216 -1.13 -5.57 -16.18
CA ARG A 216 -2.42 -6.29 -16.15
C ARG A 216 -2.60 -7.18 -17.38
N CYS A 217 -2.23 -6.70 -18.57
CA CYS A 217 -2.23 -7.52 -19.80
C CYS A 217 -1.31 -8.75 -19.66
N CYS A 218 -0.09 -8.58 -19.16
CA CYS A 218 0.83 -9.69 -18.95
C CYS A 218 0.26 -10.75 -17.99
N GLN A 219 -0.44 -10.33 -16.94
CA GLN A 219 -1.08 -11.25 -16.00
C GLN A 219 -2.22 -12.04 -16.65
N LEU A 220 -3.10 -11.37 -17.42
CA LEU A 220 -4.16 -12.07 -18.17
C LEU A 220 -3.59 -12.99 -19.25
N GLN A 221 -2.54 -12.58 -19.94
CA GLN A 221 -1.85 -13.43 -20.91
C GLN A 221 -1.23 -14.69 -20.26
N SER A 222 -0.71 -14.54 -19.03
CA SER A 222 -0.20 -15.66 -18.24
C SER A 222 -1.32 -16.63 -17.86
N LEU A 223 -2.46 -16.13 -17.42
CA LEU A 223 -3.64 -16.96 -17.14
C LEU A 223 -4.20 -17.61 -18.42
N SER A 224 -4.22 -16.89 -19.53
CA SER A 224 -4.62 -17.43 -20.84
C SER A 224 -3.70 -18.55 -21.30
N ARG A 225 -2.38 -18.41 -21.17
CA ARG A 225 -1.41 -19.47 -21.48
C ARG A 225 -1.61 -20.70 -20.61
N LEU A 226 -1.81 -20.51 -19.31
CA LEU A 226 -2.11 -21.59 -18.39
C LEU A 226 -3.40 -22.32 -18.79
N SER A 227 -4.41 -21.59 -19.26
CA SER A 227 -5.67 -22.16 -19.74
C SER A 227 -5.54 -23.02 -21.00
N GLN A 228 -4.52 -22.79 -21.80
CA GLN A 228 -4.19 -23.60 -22.97
C GLN A 228 -3.40 -24.85 -22.59
N GLN A 229 -2.52 -24.73 -21.60
CA GLN A 229 -1.66 -25.81 -21.13
C GLN A 229 -2.40 -26.82 -20.24
N ASN A 230 -3.29 -26.32 -19.39
CA ASN A 230 -4.02 -27.14 -18.40
C ASN A 230 -5.47 -26.64 -18.24
N PRO A 231 -6.34 -26.85 -19.24
CA PRO A 231 -7.71 -26.36 -19.23
C PRO A 231 -8.56 -26.98 -18.11
N GLU A 232 -8.28 -28.23 -17.73
CA GLU A 232 -9.04 -28.94 -16.71
C GLU A 232 -8.90 -28.28 -15.32
N ALA A 233 -7.73 -27.75 -14.99
CA ALA A 233 -7.51 -27.09 -13.71
C ALA A 233 -8.36 -25.82 -13.56
N LEU A 234 -8.61 -25.10 -14.65
CA LEU A 234 -9.36 -23.84 -14.61
C LEU A 234 -10.89 -24.02 -14.53
N ILE A 235 -11.41 -25.24 -14.77
CA ILE A 235 -12.85 -25.53 -14.59
C ILE A 235 -13.28 -25.25 -13.14
N HIS A 236 -12.39 -25.45 -12.19
CA HIS A 236 -12.67 -25.20 -10.78
C HIS A 236 -12.86 -23.71 -10.44
N LEU A 237 -12.51 -22.78 -11.35
CA LEU A 237 -12.70 -21.34 -11.18
C LEU A 237 -14.13 -20.85 -11.46
N GLN A 238 -14.98 -21.70 -12.04
CA GLN A 238 -16.36 -21.35 -12.41
C GLN A 238 -17.13 -20.73 -11.22
N GLY A 239 -17.77 -19.59 -11.45
CA GLY A 239 -18.55 -18.85 -10.44
C GLY A 239 -17.68 -18.17 -9.38
N HIS A 240 -16.38 -18.00 -9.63
CA HIS A 240 -15.50 -17.27 -8.73
C HIS A 240 -15.05 -15.94 -9.33
N THR A 241 -14.83 -14.96 -8.45
CA THR A 241 -14.05 -13.77 -8.79
C THR A 241 -12.58 -14.06 -8.61
N VAL A 242 -11.78 -13.82 -9.65
CA VAL A 242 -10.31 -13.93 -9.62
C VAL A 242 -9.71 -12.56 -9.31
N VAL A 243 -8.79 -12.50 -8.37
CA VAL A 243 -8.11 -11.27 -7.98
C VAL A 243 -6.59 -11.45 -8.07
N PHE A 244 -5.93 -10.68 -8.92
CA PHE A 244 -4.48 -10.61 -8.93
C PHE A 244 -3.99 -9.82 -7.71
N ALA A 245 -3.15 -10.47 -6.88
CA ALA A 245 -2.75 -10.01 -5.56
C ALA A 245 -1.28 -10.29 -5.28
N ASP A 246 -0.84 -9.99 -4.07
CA ASP A 246 0.55 -10.26 -3.65
C ASP A 246 0.79 -11.75 -3.35
N GLN A 247 -0.26 -12.50 -2.95
CA GLN A 247 -0.18 -13.91 -2.55
C GLN A 247 -1.31 -14.71 -3.18
N SER A 248 -1.06 -16.01 -3.44
CA SER A 248 -2.06 -16.94 -3.92
C SER A 248 -2.84 -17.59 -2.78
N GLY A 249 -4.14 -17.85 -3.00
CA GLY A 249 -5.03 -18.50 -2.03
C GLY A 249 -6.50 -18.14 -2.26
N MET A 250 -7.35 -18.42 -1.29
CA MET A 250 -8.72 -17.90 -1.24
C MET A 250 -8.86 -16.95 -0.06
N ASN A 251 -9.43 -15.77 -0.31
CA ASN A 251 -9.65 -14.79 0.75
C ASN A 251 -10.94 -15.04 1.53
N ALA A 252 -11.15 -14.29 2.60
CA ALA A 252 -12.33 -14.39 3.46
C ALA A 252 -13.65 -14.03 2.76
N SER A 253 -13.61 -13.38 1.59
CA SER A 253 -14.76 -13.07 0.74
C SER A 253 -15.07 -14.18 -0.29
N GLY A 254 -14.27 -15.23 -0.36
CA GLY A 254 -14.42 -16.33 -1.33
C GLY A 254 -13.81 -16.03 -2.71
N HIS A 255 -13.05 -14.94 -2.86
CA HIS A 255 -12.35 -14.65 -4.10
C HIS A 255 -11.07 -15.48 -4.22
N VAL A 256 -10.77 -15.95 -5.42
CA VAL A 256 -9.52 -16.66 -5.73
C VAL A 256 -8.41 -15.64 -5.99
N MET A 257 -7.42 -15.64 -5.12
CA MET A 257 -6.28 -14.73 -5.19
C MET A 257 -5.15 -15.39 -5.96
N LEU A 258 -4.64 -14.73 -6.99
CA LEU A 258 -3.49 -15.17 -7.78
C LEU A 258 -2.29 -14.27 -7.49
N GLY A 259 -1.26 -14.83 -6.89
CA GLY A 259 -0.02 -14.11 -6.59
C GLY A 259 0.68 -13.68 -7.88
N THR A 260 0.95 -12.38 -8.00
CA THR A 260 1.56 -11.80 -9.21
C THR A 260 3.03 -12.18 -9.39
N MET A 261 3.68 -12.60 -8.31
CA MET A 261 5.06 -13.10 -8.30
C MET A 261 5.15 -14.62 -8.34
N ASP A 262 4.00 -15.31 -8.29
CA ASP A 262 3.95 -16.76 -8.30
C ASP A 262 4.14 -17.31 -9.72
N VAL A 263 4.72 -18.50 -9.79
CA VAL A 263 4.85 -19.24 -11.05
C VAL A 263 3.57 -20.01 -11.37
N HIS A 264 3.33 -20.30 -12.64
CA HIS A 264 2.08 -20.90 -13.13
C HIS A 264 1.69 -22.21 -12.42
N HIS A 265 2.66 -23.03 -12.02
CA HIS A 265 2.35 -24.30 -11.33
C HIS A 265 1.81 -24.08 -9.90
N GLN A 266 2.11 -22.94 -9.25
CA GLN A 266 1.51 -22.59 -7.96
C GLN A 266 0.04 -22.26 -8.12
N TRP A 267 -0.33 -21.55 -9.21
CA TRP A 267 -1.72 -21.32 -9.54
C TRP A 267 -2.47 -22.64 -9.84
N THR A 268 -1.83 -23.56 -10.56
CA THR A 268 -2.43 -24.88 -10.83
C THR A 268 -2.72 -25.64 -9.53
N LYS A 269 -1.77 -25.69 -8.60
CA LYS A 269 -1.99 -26.29 -7.27
C LYS A 269 -3.13 -25.64 -6.51
N LEU A 270 -3.23 -24.31 -6.58
CA LEU A 270 -4.34 -23.60 -5.96
C LEU A 270 -5.68 -24.03 -6.57
N PHE A 271 -5.77 -24.15 -7.90
CA PHE A 271 -7.00 -24.57 -8.58
C PHE A 271 -7.42 -25.97 -8.19
N GLU A 272 -6.50 -26.90 -8.05
CA GLU A 272 -6.76 -28.27 -7.54
C GLU A 272 -7.34 -28.26 -6.11
N GLN A 273 -6.95 -27.27 -5.29
CA GLN A 273 -7.41 -27.12 -3.92
C GLN A 273 -8.77 -26.36 -3.79
N LEU A 274 -9.30 -25.80 -4.88
CA LEU A 274 -10.53 -24.97 -4.81
C LEU A 274 -11.75 -25.74 -4.32
N SER A 275 -11.83 -27.06 -4.57
CA SER A 275 -12.92 -27.90 -4.03
C SER A 275 -12.92 -27.92 -2.50
N SER A 276 -11.75 -27.99 -1.86
CA SER A 276 -11.62 -27.94 -0.40
C SER A 276 -11.90 -26.52 0.14
N TYR A 277 -11.48 -25.49 -0.56
CA TYR A 277 -11.81 -24.12 -0.20
C TYR A 277 -13.30 -23.81 -0.32
N ARG A 278 -14.00 -24.37 -1.30
CA ARG A 278 -15.47 -24.25 -1.44
C ARG A 278 -16.18 -24.86 -0.25
N SER A 279 -15.77 -26.03 0.22
CA SER A 279 -16.30 -26.63 1.45
C SER A 279 -16.05 -25.74 2.68
N LEU A 280 -14.84 -25.20 2.80
CA LEU A 280 -14.49 -24.29 3.89
C LEU A 280 -15.29 -22.99 3.84
N GLN A 281 -15.56 -22.46 2.64
CA GLN A 281 -16.42 -21.28 2.46
C GLN A 281 -17.85 -21.55 2.93
N GLN A 282 -18.44 -22.69 2.56
CA GLN A 282 -19.77 -23.08 3.02
C GLN A 282 -19.84 -23.19 4.55
N GLN A 283 -18.80 -23.78 5.17
CA GLN A 283 -18.70 -23.84 6.63
C GLN A 283 -18.55 -22.44 7.25
N THR A 284 -17.81 -21.55 6.60
CA THR A 284 -17.65 -20.17 7.05
C THR A 284 -18.97 -19.40 6.99
N ASP A 285 -19.73 -19.55 5.92
CA ASP A 285 -21.02 -18.89 5.76
C ASP A 285 -22.07 -19.45 6.75
N TRP A 286 -22.05 -20.75 6.98
CA TRP A 286 -22.85 -21.36 8.04
C TRP A 286 -22.52 -20.78 9.43
N LEU A 287 -21.23 -20.60 9.76
CA LEU A 287 -20.82 -19.97 11.02
C LEU A 287 -21.29 -18.52 11.11
N LYS A 288 -21.18 -17.74 10.04
CA LYS A 288 -21.68 -16.35 9.99
C LYS A 288 -23.19 -16.29 10.28
N GLU A 289 -23.97 -17.17 9.69
CA GLU A 289 -25.42 -17.25 9.94
C GLU A 289 -25.72 -17.62 11.39
N ARG A 290 -25.02 -18.61 11.94
CA ARG A 290 -25.23 -19.03 13.35
C ARG A 290 -24.85 -17.94 14.33
N ILE A 291 -23.73 -17.26 14.11
CA ILE A 291 -23.30 -16.11 14.91
C ILE A 291 -24.33 -14.99 14.81
N SER A 292 -24.82 -14.70 13.61
CA SER A 292 -25.85 -13.69 13.38
C SER A 292 -27.11 -13.99 14.17
N LEU A 293 -27.60 -15.23 14.15
CA LEU A 293 -28.77 -15.66 14.91
C LEU A 293 -28.58 -15.48 16.43
N LEU A 294 -27.41 -15.86 16.96
CA LEU A 294 -27.10 -15.69 18.39
C LEU A 294 -27.00 -14.23 18.79
N LEU A 295 -26.54 -13.38 17.90
CA LEU A 295 -26.36 -11.93 18.11
C LEU A 295 -27.51 -11.09 17.55
N GLY A 296 -28.76 -11.59 17.65
CA GLY A 296 -29.96 -10.83 17.37
C GLY A 296 -30.11 -10.31 15.93
N GLY A 297 -29.51 -10.98 14.96
CA GLY A 297 -29.58 -10.63 13.53
C GLY A 297 -28.50 -9.68 13.05
N THR A 298 -27.44 -9.46 13.85
CA THR A 298 -26.24 -8.70 13.43
C THR A 298 -25.49 -9.48 12.36
N GLN A 299 -25.25 -8.89 11.19
CA GLN A 299 -24.52 -9.53 10.11
C GLN A 299 -23.02 -9.49 10.35
N VAL A 300 -22.36 -10.64 10.21
CA VAL A 300 -20.90 -10.73 10.24
C VAL A 300 -20.35 -10.37 8.87
N ILE A 301 -19.60 -9.29 8.78
CA ILE A 301 -18.97 -8.83 7.54
C ILE A 301 -17.44 -9.04 7.59
N HIS A 302 -16.86 -9.17 6.43
CA HIS A 302 -15.42 -9.05 6.23
C HIS A 302 -15.16 -7.79 5.39
N VAL A 303 -14.23 -6.95 5.82
CA VAL A 303 -13.83 -5.74 5.09
C VAL A 303 -12.40 -5.94 4.59
N GLU A 304 -12.24 -5.99 3.29
CA GLU A 304 -10.92 -5.96 2.67
C GLU A 304 -10.35 -4.54 2.82
N ARG A 305 -9.47 -4.36 3.79
CA ARG A 305 -8.70 -3.12 3.95
C ARG A 305 -7.43 -3.21 3.09
N LEU A 306 -6.75 -2.07 2.93
CA LEU A 306 -5.44 -1.94 2.26
C LEU A 306 -4.29 -2.69 2.99
N GLY A 307 -4.60 -3.72 3.76
CA GLY A 307 -3.70 -4.60 4.46
C GLY A 307 -3.57 -5.98 3.78
N PRO A 308 -2.78 -6.88 4.33
CA PRO A 308 -2.69 -8.24 3.84
C PRO A 308 -4.08 -8.88 3.83
N VAL A 309 -4.41 -9.52 2.72
CA VAL A 309 -5.70 -10.19 2.56
C VAL A 309 -5.77 -11.35 3.52
N ARG A 310 -6.81 -11.38 4.36
CA ARG A 310 -6.99 -12.48 5.32
C ARG A 310 -7.40 -13.77 4.58
N PRO A 311 -6.64 -14.88 4.70
CA PRO A 311 -7.03 -16.16 4.13
C PRO A 311 -8.32 -16.68 4.73
N ILE A 312 -9.11 -17.40 3.94
CA ILE A 312 -10.39 -17.97 4.39
C ILE A 312 -10.23 -18.93 5.58
N ALA A 313 -9.13 -19.68 5.64
CA ALA A 313 -8.83 -20.60 6.75
C ALA A 313 -8.65 -19.87 8.08
N GLU A 314 -7.95 -18.74 8.07
CA GLU A 314 -7.77 -17.88 9.24
C GLU A 314 -9.11 -17.26 9.66
N HIS A 315 -9.89 -16.80 8.68
CA HIS A 315 -11.21 -16.24 8.94
C HIS A 315 -12.16 -17.28 9.56
N TYR A 316 -12.17 -18.49 9.01
CA TYR A 316 -12.93 -19.62 9.58
C TYR A 316 -12.50 -19.94 11.02
N SER A 317 -11.20 -20.03 11.29
CA SER A 317 -10.66 -20.27 12.63
C SER A 317 -11.12 -19.19 13.63
N THR A 318 -11.04 -17.93 13.21
CA THR A 318 -11.51 -16.78 14.02
C THR A 318 -12.99 -16.88 14.35
N LEU A 319 -13.83 -17.15 13.33
CA LEU A 319 -15.28 -17.32 13.49
C LEU A 319 -15.63 -18.53 14.39
N SER A 320 -14.94 -19.66 14.18
CA SER A 320 -15.15 -20.88 14.95
C SER A 320 -14.82 -20.69 16.45
N THR A 321 -13.73 -19.98 16.74
CA THR A 321 -13.34 -19.66 18.13
C THR A 321 -14.36 -18.73 18.77
N PHE A 322 -14.77 -17.69 18.08
CA PHE A 322 -15.79 -16.76 18.54
C PHE A 322 -17.15 -17.43 18.76
N TYR A 323 -17.59 -18.29 17.82
CA TYR A 323 -18.83 -19.04 17.95
C TYR A 323 -18.85 -19.94 19.19
N ARG A 324 -17.73 -20.66 19.46
CA ARG A 324 -17.59 -21.49 20.67
C ARG A 324 -17.70 -20.66 21.95
N SER A 325 -17.10 -19.48 21.97
CA SER A 325 -17.20 -18.54 23.08
C SER A 325 -18.66 -18.08 23.31
N LEU A 326 -19.40 -17.77 22.23
CA LEU A 326 -20.81 -17.40 22.35
C LEU A 326 -21.68 -18.54 22.85
N MET A 327 -21.43 -19.77 22.43
CA MET A 327 -22.18 -20.96 22.86
C MET A 327 -21.95 -21.32 24.33
N SER A 328 -20.82 -20.95 24.92
CA SER A 328 -20.52 -21.20 26.33
C SER A 328 -21.23 -20.26 27.30
N SER A 329 -21.92 -19.23 26.81
CA SER A 329 -22.56 -18.20 27.63
C SER A 329 -24.03 -18.02 27.26
N PRO A 330 -24.94 -17.84 28.23
CA PRO A 330 -26.36 -17.63 27.98
C PRO A 330 -26.63 -16.21 27.46
N LEU A 331 -26.55 -16.01 26.14
CA LEU A 331 -26.98 -14.79 25.51
C LEU A 331 -28.51 -14.70 25.47
N ARG A 332 -29.05 -13.55 25.85
CA ARG A 332 -30.51 -13.29 25.87
C ARG A 332 -30.91 -12.20 24.89
N LEU A 333 -30.49 -12.32 23.62
CA LEU A 333 -30.87 -11.39 22.57
C LEU A 333 -32.12 -11.91 21.82
N HIS A 334 -33.11 -11.02 21.61
CA HIS A 334 -34.22 -11.36 20.72
C HIS A 334 -33.68 -11.51 19.29
N PRO A 335 -34.11 -12.53 18.51
CA PRO A 335 -33.55 -12.88 17.20
C PRO A 335 -33.49 -11.75 16.15
N ARG A 336 -34.28 -10.68 16.34
CA ARG A 336 -34.31 -9.52 15.42
C ARG A 336 -33.95 -8.19 16.08
N SER A 337 -33.46 -8.20 17.32
CA SER A 337 -33.19 -6.97 18.09
C SER A 337 -32.09 -6.12 17.47
N LEU A 338 -31.13 -6.73 16.79
CA LEU A 338 -29.96 -6.08 16.17
C LEU A 338 -29.98 -6.17 14.64
N GLN A 339 -31.12 -6.48 14.05
CA GLN A 339 -31.28 -6.51 12.60
C GLN A 339 -30.89 -5.15 11.98
N GLY A 340 -30.18 -5.19 10.85
CA GLY A 340 -29.67 -3.99 10.16
C GLY A 340 -28.36 -3.45 10.73
N THR A 341 -27.75 -4.15 11.69
CA THR A 341 -26.39 -3.85 12.13
C THR A 341 -25.38 -4.85 11.56
N THR A 342 -24.15 -4.44 11.46
CA THR A 342 -23.03 -5.25 10.95
C THR A 342 -21.89 -5.30 11.94
N MET A 343 -21.13 -6.39 11.95
CA MET A 343 -19.95 -6.54 12.81
C MET A 343 -18.75 -7.12 12.07
N LEU A 344 -17.57 -6.72 12.53
CA LEU A 344 -16.27 -7.19 12.10
C LEU A 344 -15.53 -7.79 13.29
N LEU A 345 -14.90 -8.96 13.14
CA LEU A 345 -14.06 -9.57 14.16
C LEU A 345 -12.59 -9.15 13.95
N GLU A 346 -11.97 -8.62 15.00
CA GLU A 346 -10.55 -8.26 15.03
C GLU A 346 -9.86 -8.96 16.21
N ASN A 347 -8.63 -9.48 15.99
CA ASN A 347 -7.87 -10.15 17.03
C ASN A 347 -7.04 -9.18 17.89
N ASP A 348 -6.71 -8.00 17.33
CA ASP A 348 -5.70 -7.08 17.89
C ASP A 348 -6.27 -6.07 18.89
N ARG A 349 -7.56 -6.13 19.20
CA ARG A 349 -8.22 -5.20 20.12
C ARG A 349 -8.58 -5.84 21.44
N SER A 350 -8.57 -5.04 22.49
CA SER A 350 -8.97 -5.46 23.83
C SER A 350 -10.45 -5.22 24.15
N ASN A 351 -11.09 -4.22 23.51
CA ASN A 351 -12.47 -3.82 23.80
C ASN A 351 -13.32 -3.66 22.53
N PRO A 352 -14.62 -3.97 22.61
CA PRO A 352 -15.57 -3.68 21.52
C PRO A 352 -15.63 -2.19 21.23
N SER A 353 -15.78 -1.82 19.96
CA SER A 353 -15.93 -0.43 19.54
C SER A 353 -16.87 -0.29 18.35
N LEU A 354 -17.43 0.92 18.16
CA LEU A 354 -18.25 1.25 17.03
C LEU A 354 -17.45 2.08 16.02
N HIS A 355 -17.30 1.54 14.81
CA HIS A 355 -16.60 2.23 13.72
C HIS A 355 -17.40 3.41 13.19
N GLU A 356 -16.73 4.39 12.60
CA GLU A 356 -17.38 5.57 11.98
C GLU A 356 -18.40 5.21 10.88
N LEU A 357 -18.16 4.11 10.18
CA LEU A 357 -19.03 3.58 9.12
C LEU A 357 -20.23 2.74 9.64
N GLY A 358 -20.41 2.65 10.96
CA GLY A 358 -21.57 2.02 11.57
C GLY A 358 -21.47 0.52 11.83
N HIS A 359 -20.33 -0.14 11.54
CA HIS A 359 -20.12 -1.52 11.93
C HIS A 359 -19.45 -1.64 13.30
N PHE A 360 -19.82 -2.64 14.06
CA PHE A 360 -19.17 -2.99 15.31
C PHE A 360 -17.83 -3.66 15.04
N ILE A 361 -16.80 -3.28 15.77
CA ILE A 361 -15.51 -3.96 15.78
C ILE A 361 -15.43 -4.72 17.09
N ILE A 362 -15.41 -6.05 17.01
CA ILE A 362 -15.51 -6.94 18.16
C ILE A 362 -14.25 -7.78 18.27
N PRO A 363 -13.56 -7.76 19.45
CA PRO A 363 -12.48 -8.67 19.74
C PRO A 363 -12.97 -10.13 19.78
N THR A 364 -12.19 -11.05 19.23
CA THR A 364 -12.56 -12.50 19.23
C THR A 364 -12.61 -13.10 20.63
N ASN A 365 -11.92 -12.52 21.60
CA ASN A 365 -11.89 -12.93 23.02
C ASN A 365 -12.81 -12.10 23.92
N CYS A 366 -13.77 -11.35 23.34
CA CYS A 366 -14.69 -10.54 24.11
C CYS A 366 -15.62 -11.39 24.97
N ASP A 367 -15.83 -10.96 26.22
CA ASP A 367 -16.83 -11.57 27.12
C ASP A 367 -18.25 -11.39 26.52
N PRO A 368 -19.00 -12.48 26.28
CA PRO A 368 -20.32 -12.41 25.68
C PRO A 368 -21.31 -11.54 26.45
N SER A 369 -21.25 -11.49 27.78
CA SER A 369 -22.14 -10.65 28.59
C SER A 369 -21.88 -9.16 28.36
N LYS A 370 -20.61 -8.75 28.34
CA LYS A 370 -20.23 -7.37 28.01
C LYS A 370 -20.56 -7.02 26.56
N LEU A 371 -20.36 -7.98 25.65
CA LEU A 371 -20.70 -7.83 24.23
C LEU A 371 -22.21 -7.56 24.06
N GLN A 372 -23.08 -8.31 24.73
CA GLN A 372 -24.52 -8.11 24.65
C GLN A 372 -24.93 -6.68 25.05
N VAL A 373 -24.45 -6.20 26.21
CA VAL A 373 -24.73 -4.84 26.69
C VAL A 373 -24.21 -3.78 25.68
N PHE A 374 -22.99 -3.98 25.19
CA PHE A 374 -22.40 -3.06 24.20
C PHE A 374 -23.21 -2.98 22.92
N LEU A 375 -23.58 -4.12 22.33
CA LEU A 375 -24.36 -4.17 21.09
C LEU A 375 -25.73 -3.51 21.25
N GLN A 376 -26.44 -3.78 22.35
CA GLN A 376 -27.75 -3.20 22.61
C GLN A 376 -27.69 -1.68 22.82
N SER A 377 -26.70 -1.19 23.55
CA SER A 377 -26.56 0.26 23.81
C SER A 377 -26.19 1.08 22.58
N HIS A 378 -25.37 0.50 21.67
CA HIS A 378 -24.88 1.22 20.49
C HIS A 378 -25.63 0.89 19.19
N ALA A 379 -26.62 0.00 19.21
CA ALA A 379 -27.37 -0.38 18.01
C ALA A 379 -28.08 0.79 17.28
N PRO A 380 -28.73 1.75 17.98
CA PRO A 380 -29.34 2.89 17.30
C PRO A 380 -28.32 3.74 16.56
N GLU A 381 -27.16 4.00 17.18
CA GLU A 381 -26.07 4.77 16.59
C GLU A 381 -25.45 4.02 15.41
N ALA A 382 -25.23 2.70 15.54
CA ALA A 382 -24.71 1.86 14.46
C ALA A 382 -25.60 1.92 13.22
N ARG A 383 -26.92 1.82 13.38
CA ARG A 383 -27.89 1.94 12.27
C ARG A 383 -27.85 3.34 11.64
N GLN A 384 -27.79 4.39 12.45
CA GLN A 384 -27.71 5.76 11.95
C GLN A 384 -26.45 5.99 11.13
N ARG A 385 -25.28 5.52 11.60
CA ARG A 385 -24.01 5.61 10.89
C ARG A 385 -24.03 4.79 9.59
N THR A 386 -24.58 3.58 9.62
CA THR A 386 -24.76 2.74 8.43
C THR A 386 -25.65 3.42 7.38
N GLN A 387 -26.76 4.02 7.80
CA GLN A 387 -27.65 4.74 6.90
C GLN A 387 -26.96 5.96 6.27
N ARG A 388 -26.22 6.74 7.06
CA ARG A 388 -25.39 7.85 6.53
C ARG A 388 -24.37 7.36 5.51
N LYS A 389 -23.70 6.24 5.78
CA LYS A 389 -22.77 5.62 4.82
C LYS A 389 -23.46 5.29 3.49
N ILE A 390 -24.63 4.64 3.54
CA ILE A 390 -25.39 4.28 2.33
C ILE A 390 -25.81 5.55 1.57
N GLN A 391 -26.33 6.55 2.26
CA GLN A 391 -26.71 7.82 1.64
C GLN A 391 -25.51 8.49 0.97
N LEU A 392 -24.36 8.50 1.64
CA LEU A 392 -23.12 9.08 1.10
C LEU A 392 -22.60 8.30 -0.12
N GLN A 393 -22.75 6.97 -0.15
CA GLN A 393 -22.37 6.17 -1.32
C GLN A 393 -23.29 6.46 -2.54
N VAL A 394 -24.60 6.57 -2.30
CA VAL A 394 -25.56 6.95 -3.35
C VAL A 394 -25.25 8.36 -3.87
N GLU A 395 -24.95 9.30 -2.98
CA GLU A 395 -24.55 10.66 -3.36
C GLU A 395 -23.25 10.66 -4.16
N GLU A 396 -22.27 9.87 -3.74
CA GLU A 396 -20.98 9.70 -4.45
C GLU A 396 -21.21 9.23 -5.88
N GLU A 397 -21.98 8.16 -6.08
CA GLU A 397 -22.28 7.63 -7.41
C GLU A 397 -22.99 8.65 -8.30
N ALA A 398 -23.98 9.35 -7.75
CA ALA A 398 -24.73 10.37 -8.46
C ALA A 398 -23.82 11.54 -8.89
N VAL A 399 -22.98 12.05 -7.97
CA VAL A 399 -22.07 13.17 -8.24
C VAL A 399 -20.94 12.76 -9.18
N MET A 400 -20.43 11.54 -9.08
CA MET A 400 -19.44 11.01 -10.03
C MET A 400 -20.01 10.93 -11.44
N LYS A 401 -21.25 10.43 -11.59
CA LYS A 401 -21.93 10.37 -12.90
C LYS A 401 -22.14 11.75 -13.48
N LEU A 402 -22.58 12.71 -12.66
CA LEU A 402 -22.72 14.10 -13.07
C LEU A 402 -21.39 14.71 -13.49
N CYS A 403 -20.32 14.47 -12.75
CA CYS A 403 -18.97 14.94 -13.06
C CYS A 403 -18.46 14.36 -14.40
N LEU A 404 -18.63 13.05 -14.63
CA LEU A 404 -18.30 12.40 -15.90
C LEU A 404 -19.01 13.06 -17.10
N GLN A 405 -20.29 13.35 -16.96
CA GLN A 405 -21.11 13.94 -18.03
C GLN A 405 -20.74 15.41 -18.28
N ASN A 406 -20.70 16.23 -17.23
CA ASN A 406 -20.49 17.67 -17.36
C ASN A 406 -19.09 18.05 -17.84
N LEU A 407 -18.08 17.25 -17.49
CA LEU A 407 -16.70 17.47 -17.89
C LEU A 407 -16.28 16.59 -19.08
N SER A 408 -17.19 15.79 -19.60
CA SER A 408 -16.93 14.85 -20.71
C SER A 408 -15.68 14.00 -20.45
N LEU A 409 -15.52 13.50 -19.22
CA LEU A 409 -14.42 12.60 -18.86
C LEU A 409 -14.63 11.22 -19.47
N ARG A 410 -13.54 10.53 -19.78
CA ARG A 410 -13.62 9.11 -20.21
C ARG A 410 -13.83 8.16 -19.04
N SER A 411 -13.15 8.41 -17.93
CA SER A 411 -13.37 7.67 -16.69
C SER A 411 -13.08 8.56 -15.49
N LEU A 412 -13.74 8.25 -14.40
CA LEU A 412 -13.52 8.87 -13.11
C LEU A 412 -13.47 7.77 -12.04
N SER A 413 -12.38 7.70 -11.31
CA SER A 413 -12.15 6.74 -10.24
C SER A 413 -11.56 7.43 -9.02
N LYS A 414 -11.43 6.71 -7.91
CA LYS A 414 -10.72 7.19 -6.73
C LYS A 414 -9.77 6.15 -6.21
N GLU A 415 -8.70 6.58 -5.55
CA GLU A 415 -7.87 5.69 -4.77
C GLU A 415 -8.63 5.16 -3.54
N PRO A 416 -8.33 3.93 -3.09
CA PRO A 416 -8.98 3.33 -1.90
C PRO A 416 -8.81 4.15 -0.61
N SER A 417 -7.77 4.98 -0.53
CA SER A 417 -7.48 5.90 0.58
C SER A 417 -8.40 7.12 0.62
N VAL A 418 -9.06 7.46 -0.51
CA VAL A 418 -9.98 8.60 -0.61
C VAL A 418 -11.36 8.19 -0.11
N SER A 419 -11.86 8.89 0.91
CA SER A 419 -13.20 8.63 1.47
C SER A 419 -14.31 9.08 0.50
N SER A 420 -15.51 8.56 0.70
CA SER A 420 -16.69 8.95 -0.10
C SER A 420 -17.01 10.45 0.04
N SER A 421 -16.83 11.02 1.22
CA SER A 421 -17.04 12.46 1.45
C SER A 421 -16.02 13.32 0.71
N GLN A 422 -14.75 12.93 0.70
CA GLN A 422 -13.71 13.60 -0.06
C GLN A 422 -13.97 13.53 -1.57
N MET A 423 -14.40 12.37 -2.07
CA MET A 423 -14.76 12.19 -3.47
C MET A 423 -15.93 13.09 -3.88
N VAL A 424 -17.00 13.11 -3.09
CA VAL A 424 -18.17 13.99 -3.32
C VAL A 424 -17.76 15.46 -3.35
N GLN A 425 -16.94 15.89 -2.40
CA GLN A 425 -16.44 17.26 -2.33
C GLN A 425 -15.60 17.63 -3.55
N CYS A 426 -14.67 16.74 -3.95
CA CYS A 426 -13.83 16.92 -5.12
C CYS A 426 -14.68 17.07 -6.39
N CYS A 427 -15.61 16.14 -6.63
CA CYS A 427 -16.45 16.14 -7.82
C CYS A 427 -17.37 17.35 -7.91
N LYS A 428 -18.01 17.78 -6.79
CA LYS A 428 -18.81 19.00 -6.75
C LYS A 428 -18.00 20.22 -7.18
N ARG A 429 -16.80 20.38 -6.63
CA ARG A 429 -15.89 21.48 -7.00
C ARG A 429 -15.46 21.44 -8.47
N LEU A 430 -15.18 20.24 -9.01
CA LEU A 430 -14.82 20.08 -10.42
C LEU A 430 -15.98 20.48 -11.34
N VAL A 431 -17.21 20.12 -11.01
CA VAL A 431 -18.43 20.46 -11.76
C VAL A 431 -18.69 21.98 -11.71
N GLU A 432 -18.50 22.62 -10.58
CA GLU A 432 -18.69 24.07 -10.38
C GLU A 432 -17.72 24.88 -11.24
N GLN A 433 -16.45 24.47 -11.32
CA GLN A 433 -15.40 25.26 -11.95
C GLN A 433 -15.16 24.96 -13.42
N ARG A 434 -15.69 23.84 -13.93
CA ARG A 434 -15.66 23.44 -15.34
C ARG A 434 -14.32 23.66 -16.05
N TYR A 435 -13.34 22.80 -15.77
CA TYR A 435 -12.03 22.84 -16.44
C TYR A 435 -12.09 22.20 -17.83
N PRO A 436 -12.01 22.96 -18.96
CA PRO A 436 -12.05 22.38 -20.32
C PRO A 436 -10.93 21.39 -20.59
N LEU A 437 -9.78 21.57 -19.96
CA LEU A 437 -8.60 20.70 -20.10
C LEU A 437 -8.80 19.28 -19.55
N LEU A 438 -9.88 19.02 -18.84
CA LEU A 438 -10.21 17.68 -18.33
C LEU A 438 -10.95 16.84 -19.38
N GLN A 439 -11.49 17.45 -20.44
CA GLN A 439 -12.29 16.74 -21.44
C GLN A 439 -11.50 15.58 -22.09
N GLY A 440 -12.12 14.41 -22.13
CA GLY A 440 -11.54 13.23 -22.76
C GLY A 440 -10.44 12.54 -21.96
N LEU A 441 -10.19 12.96 -20.72
CA LEU A 441 -9.16 12.38 -19.86
C LEU A 441 -9.71 11.30 -18.93
N HIS A 442 -8.81 10.45 -18.43
CA HIS A 442 -9.05 9.51 -17.34
C HIS A 442 -8.54 10.13 -16.05
N ILE A 443 -9.43 10.31 -15.08
CA ILE A 443 -9.12 10.96 -13.81
C ILE A 443 -9.24 9.95 -12.66
N CYS A 444 -8.23 9.95 -11.79
CA CYS A 444 -8.24 9.24 -10.52
C CYS A 444 -8.10 10.27 -9.38
N VAL A 445 -9.09 10.37 -8.51
CA VAL A 445 -9.00 11.23 -7.33
C VAL A 445 -8.11 10.57 -6.29
N SER A 446 -7.10 11.27 -5.82
CA SER A 446 -6.04 10.80 -4.93
C SER A 446 -5.67 11.84 -3.88
N HIS A 447 -4.50 11.74 -3.28
CA HIS A 447 -3.93 12.73 -2.35
C HIS A 447 -2.81 13.56 -2.97
N PHE A 448 -2.46 13.32 -4.23
CA PHE A 448 -1.33 13.97 -4.91
C PHE A 448 -1.60 14.15 -6.40
N TYR A 449 -0.82 15.04 -7.03
CA TYR A 449 -0.80 15.21 -8.48
C TYR A 449 0.15 14.22 -9.13
N SER A 450 -0.31 13.45 -10.10
CA SER A 450 0.54 12.54 -10.90
C SER A 450 -0.04 12.25 -12.28
N VAL A 451 0.82 11.93 -13.24
CA VAL A 451 0.44 11.38 -14.55
C VAL A 451 0.98 9.96 -14.63
N MET A 452 0.08 9.01 -14.58
CA MET A 452 0.42 7.59 -14.62
C MET A 452 1.05 7.19 -15.96
N GLN A 453 1.62 5.98 -16.02
CA GLN A 453 2.27 5.48 -17.24
C GLN A 453 1.29 5.34 -18.41
N ASP A 454 0.03 5.07 -18.12
CA ASP A 454 -1.05 4.85 -19.11
C ASP A 454 -1.78 6.14 -19.49
N GLY A 455 -1.34 7.29 -18.97
CA GLY A 455 -1.95 8.59 -19.21
C GLY A 455 -3.09 8.95 -18.28
N ASP A 456 -3.43 8.12 -17.29
CA ASP A 456 -4.39 8.47 -16.26
C ASP A 456 -3.81 9.58 -15.37
N MET A 457 -4.63 10.56 -15.03
CA MET A 457 -4.21 11.71 -14.22
C MET A 457 -4.75 11.57 -12.80
N CYS A 458 -3.84 11.55 -11.82
CA CYS A 458 -4.20 11.58 -10.41
C CYS A 458 -4.32 13.02 -9.95
N LEU A 459 -5.45 13.37 -9.34
CA LEU A 459 -5.73 14.69 -8.78
C LEU A 459 -5.97 14.58 -7.28
N PRO A 460 -5.37 15.44 -6.44
CA PRO A 460 -5.69 15.45 -5.02
C PRO A 460 -7.15 15.89 -4.82
N TRP A 461 -7.84 15.26 -3.88
CA TRP A 461 -9.25 15.56 -3.60
C TRP A 461 -9.46 17.02 -3.11
N ASP A 462 -8.44 17.63 -2.50
CA ASP A 462 -8.42 18.98 -1.95
C ASP A 462 -7.71 20.00 -2.85
N TRP A 463 -7.57 19.70 -4.14
CA TRP A 463 -6.89 20.56 -5.12
C TRP A 463 -7.28 22.04 -4.99
N LYS A 464 -6.35 22.97 -5.31
CA LYS A 464 -6.52 24.41 -5.15
C LYS A 464 -6.73 25.13 -6.48
N THR A 465 -7.55 26.17 -6.44
CA THR A 465 -7.94 26.99 -7.60
C THR A 465 -7.04 28.19 -7.83
N LEU A 466 -6.54 28.78 -6.75
CA LEU A 466 -5.74 30.02 -6.78
C LEU A 466 -4.55 29.85 -5.82
N TYR A 467 -3.43 30.52 -6.15
CA TYR A 467 -2.38 30.73 -5.15
C TYR A 467 -2.99 31.49 -3.99
N PRO A 468 -2.68 31.13 -2.74
CA PRO A 468 -3.02 32.02 -1.63
C PRO A 468 -2.34 33.35 -1.94
N VAL A 469 -3.14 34.40 -2.18
CA VAL A 469 -2.64 35.76 -2.25
C VAL A 469 -1.97 35.99 -0.92
N ALA A 470 -0.66 36.27 -0.93
CA ALA A 470 0.08 36.61 0.25
C ALA A 470 -0.67 37.79 0.90
N GLY A 471 -1.35 37.48 2.00
CA GLY A 471 -2.11 38.49 2.73
C GLY A 471 -1.17 39.63 3.08
N ASN A 472 -1.48 40.82 2.63
CA ASN A 472 -0.86 42.04 3.08
C ASN A 472 -0.85 42.05 4.62
N ALA A 473 0.31 41.68 5.19
CA ALA A 473 0.57 42.02 6.58
C ALA A 473 0.62 43.55 6.66
N LYS A 474 -0.46 44.14 7.16
CA LYS A 474 -0.43 45.47 7.73
C LYS A 474 0.03 45.39 9.18
#